data_cca44160e84e4841a2aac2a40df44669
#
_entry.id   cca44160e84e4841a2aac2a40df44669
#
_cell.length_a   1.000
_cell.length_b   1.000
_cell.length_c   1.000
_cell.angle_alpha   90.00
_cell.angle_beta   90.00
_cell.angle_gamma   90.00
#
_symmetry.space_group_name_H-M   'P 1'
#
loop_
_entity.id
_entity.type
_entity.pdbx_description
1 polymer ?
#
loop_
_entity_poly.entity_id
_entity_poly.type
_entity_poly.pdbx_seq_one_letter_code
_entity_poly.pdbx_strand_id
1 'polypeptide(L)'
;VTAPPPRLVVAIDEFRVLAQAHPDSMEVLLRLAAQGRSLGLHLIAATQRPSGAVSAQMRANMDIRLCLRCVSASDSTDIIGDGRAASLPRIPGRAVLSDVGTIQLTYLADIASVVQRCNAAWPRTGTEPLWAPPLPEALSWEDVDAAAQPLPDHAAQGNEARDALPRAAVAL
;
A
#
# COMPACT_ATOMS: atom_id res chain seq x y z
N VAL A 1 -21.35 0.87 -20.23
CA VAL A 1 -19.92 0.69 -19.91
C VAL A 1 -19.75 1.18 -18.49
N THR A 2 -19.63 0.25 -17.53
CA THR A 2 -19.37 0.59 -16.13
C THR A 2 -17.98 1.22 -16.03
N ALA A 3 -17.86 2.34 -15.34
CA ALA A 3 -16.57 2.96 -15.07
C ALA A 3 -15.63 1.96 -14.39
N PRO A 4 -14.32 1.94 -14.74
CA PRO A 4 -13.38 1.05 -14.07
C PRO A 4 -13.34 1.38 -12.56
N PRO A 5 -13.16 0.37 -11.70
CA PRO A 5 -13.07 0.62 -10.26
C PRO A 5 -11.90 1.56 -9.94
N PRO A 6 -12.03 2.36 -8.88
CA PRO A 6 -10.94 3.24 -8.46
C PRO A 6 -9.70 2.42 -8.11
N ARG A 7 -8.51 2.96 -8.41
CA ARG A 7 -7.24 2.33 -8.04
C ARG A 7 -6.89 2.70 -6.60
N LEU A 8 -6.43 1.70 -5.84
CA LEU A 8 -5.91 1.88 -4.49
C LEU A 8 -4.38 1.72 -4.52
N VAL A 9 -3.68 2.73 -4.03
CA VAL A 9 -2.23 2.68 -3.84
C VAL A 9 -1.94 2.59 -2.34
N VAL A 10 -1.27 1.53 -1.93
CA VAL A 10 -0.79 1.33 -0.56
C VAL A 10 0.70 1.64 -0.55
N ALA A 11 1.11 2.72 0.12
CA ALA A 11 2.50 3.10 0.28
C ALA A 11 2.97 2.81 1.71
N ILE A 12 4.04 2.02 1.85
CA ILE A 12 4.63 1.64 3.12
C ILE A 12 6.06 2.15 3.13
N ASP A 13 6.31 3.14 3.98
CA ASP A 13 7.66 3.58 4.30
C ASP A 13 8.21 2.76 5.47
N GLU A 14 9.53 2.55 5.49
CA GLU A 14 10.22 1.69 6.44
C GLU A 14 9.59 0.28 6.55
N PHE A 15 9.36 -0.34 5.40
CA PHE A 15 8.74 -1.66 5.27
C PHE A 15 9.33 -2.72 6.22
N ARG A 16 10.64 -2.65 6.50
CA ARG A 16 11.30 -3.56 7.44
C ARG A 16 10.71 -3.48 8.86
N VAL A 17 10.38 -2.26 9.32
CA VAL A 17 9.79 -2.06 10.66
C VAL A 17 8.44 -2.75 10.73
N LEU A 18 7.63 -2.58 9.70
CA LEU A 18 6.33 -3.26 9.61
C LEU A 18 6.50 -4.78 9.60
N ALA A 19 7.43 -5.30 8.80
CA ALA A 19 7.67 -6.73 8.70
C ALA A 19 8.12 -7.37 10.02
N GLN A 20 8.87 -6.63 10.84
CA GLN A 20 9.33 -7.07 12.15
C GLN A 20 8.24 -6.97 13.23
N ALA A 21 7.46 -5.89 13.20
CA ALA A 21 6.41 -5.64 14.19
C ALA A 21 5.16 -6.52 13.95
N HIS A 22 4.86 -6.82 12.69
CA HIS A 22 3.65 -7.52 12.29
C HIS A 22 3.95 -8.60 11.24
N PRO A 23 4.64 -9.70 11.60
CA PRO A 23 5.03 -10.74 10.65
C PRO A 23 3.80 -11.39 9.96
N ASP A 24 2.68 -11.52 10.65
CA ASP A 24 1.44 -12.08 10.09
C ASP A 24 0.86 -11.23 8.94
N SER A 25 1.10 -9.91 8.98
CA SER A 25 0.67 -9.00 7.90
C SER A 25 1.45 -9.20 6.61
N MET A 26 2.61 -9.84 6.67
CA MET A 26 3.46 -10.08 5.51
C MET A 26 2.80 -10.99 4.48
N GLU A 27 2.08 -11.99 4.92
CA GLU A 27 1.34 -12.89 4.02
C GLU A 27 0.25 -12.13 3.25
N VAL A 28 -0.45 -11.22 3.92
CA VAL A 28 -1.46 -10.37 3.29
C VAL A 28 -0.81 -9.44 2.25
N LEU A 29 0.31 -8.80 2.59
CA LEU A 29 1.04 -7.92 1.68
C LEU A 29 1.60 -8.67 0.47
N LEU A 30 2.09 -9.89 0.65
CA LEU A 30 2.54 -10.75 -0.45
C LEU A 30 1.38 -11.12 -1.38
N ARG A 31 0.21 -11.44 -0.84
CA ARG A 31 -1.00 -11.67 -1.66
C ARG A 31 -1.43 -10.42 -2.40
N LEU A 32 -1.39 -9.25 -1.76
CA LEU A 32 -1.67 -7.97 -2.42
C LEU A 32 -0.68 -7.69 -3.56
N ALA A 33 0.60 -7.93 -3.36
CA ALA A 33 1.61 -7.77 -4.40
C ALA A 33 1.37 -8.71 -5.59
N ALA A 34 0.98 -9.98 -5.32
CA ALA A 34 0.79 -10.99 -6.35
C ALA A 34 -0.52 -10.84 -7.13
N GLN A 35 -1.61 -10.45 -6.48
CA GLN A 35 -2.97 -10.50 -7.03
C GLN A 35 -3.62 -9.12 -7.18
N GLY A 36 -3.15 -8.13 -6.45
CA GLY A 36 -3.78 -6.82 -6.37
C GLY A 36 -3.82 -6.07 -7.70
N ARG A 37 -2.86 -6.31 -8.57
CA ARG A 37 -2.77 -5.64 -9.88
C ARG A 37 -4.03 -5.79 -10.73
N SER A 38 -4.59 -6.98 -10.78
CA SER A 38 -5.84 -7.25 -11.51
C SER A 38 -7.06 -6.58 -10.87
N LEU A 39 -6.98 -6.27 -9.59
CA LEU A 39 -8.02 -5.59 -8.80
C LEU A 39 -7.81 -4.08 -8.70
N GLY A 40 -6.79 -3.53 -9.37
CA GLY A 40 -6.45 -2.11 -9.27
C GLY A 40 -5.73 -1.73 -7.97
N LEU A 41 -5.20 -2.70 -7.21
CA LEU A 41 -4.38 -2.47 -6.02
C LEU A 41 -2.91 -2.39 -6.40
N HIS A 42 -2.21 -1.38 -5.91
CA HIS A 42 -0.79 -1.17 -6.13
C HIS A 42 -0.07 -1.01 -4.80
N LEU A 43 1.02 -1.75 -4.61
CA LEU A 43 1.85 -1.68 -3.41
C LEU A 43 3.18 -0.96 -3.72
N ILE A 44 3.50 0.05 -2.93
CA ILE A 44 4.81 0.71 -2.90
C ILE A 44 5.44 0.41 -1.53
N ALA A 45 6.55 -0.32 -1.51
CA ALA A 45 7.27 -0.61 -0.29
C ALA A 45 8.66 0.03 -0.36
N ALA A 46 9.00 0.86 0.63
CA ALA A 46 10.30 1.48 0.77
C ALA A 46 10.98 1.04 2.06
N THR A 47 12.30 0.87 2.03
CA THR A 47 13.11 0.56 3.21
C THR A 47 14.55 1.04 3.03
N GLN A 48 15.15 1.51 4.10
CA GLN A 48 16.56 1.86 4.13
C GLN A 48 17.46 0.63 4.41
N ARG A 49 16.88 -0.46 4.90
CA ARG A 49 17.61 -1.69 5.25
C ARG A 49 16.87 -2.91 4.68
N PRO A 50 17.15 -3.30 3.45
CA PRO A 50 16.45 -4.40 2.78
C PRO A 50 16.80 -5.78 3.36
N SER A 51 17.99 -5.93 3.95
CA SER A 51 18.47 -7.22 4.45
C SER A 51 17.49 -7.87 5.44
N GLY A 52 17.01 -9.06 5.11
CA GLY A 52 16.05 -9.84 5.89
C GLY A 52 14.60 -9.35 5.84
N ALA A 53 14.30 -8.23 5.17
CA ALA A 53 12.94 -7.72 5.02
C ALA A 53 12.31 -8.09 3.67
N VAL A 54 13.14 -8.25 2.63
CA VAL A 54 12.69 -8.54 1.26
C VAL A 54 12.96 -10.00 0.94
N SER A 55 11.92 -10.82 0.96
CA SER A 55 12.03 -12.24 0.60
C SER A 55 12.17 -12.44 -0.91
N ALA A 56 12.66 -13.61 -1.32
CA ALA A 56 12.71 -13.98 -2.73
C ALA A 56 11.32 -13.97 -3.39
N GLN A 57 10.30 -14.39 -2.64
CA GLN A 57 8.92 -14.37 -3.10
C GLN A 57 8.40 -12.95 -3.30
N MET A 58 8.76 -12.02 -2.40
CA MET A 58 8.40 -10.60 -2.56
C MET A 58 9.06 -10.02 -3.81
N ARG A 59 10.36 -10.28 -4.03
CA ARG A 59 11.05 -9.82 -5.25
C ARG A 59 10.39 -10.34 -6.52
N ALA A 60 9.95 -11.60 -6.53
CA ALA A 60 9.30 -12.21 -7.69
C ALA A 60 7.93 -11.57 -8.03
N ASN A 61 7.27 -10.96 -7.05
CA ASN A 61 5.96 -10.32 -7.22
C ASN A 61 6.04 -8.79 -7.36
N MET A 62 7.24 -8.22 -7.28
CA MET A 62 7.49 -6.79 -7.47
C MET A 62 8.11 -6.54 -8.85
N ASP A 63 7.30 -6.09 -9.81
CA ASP A 63 7.75 -5.84 -11.19
C ASP A 63 8.77 -4.69 -11.26
N ILE A 64 8.57 -3.64 -10.45
CA ILE A 64 9.44 -2.47 -10.42
C ILE A 64 10.28 -2.53 -9.15
N ARG A 65 11.59 -2.66 -9.32
CA ARG A 65 12.54 -2.68 -8.20
C ARG A 65 13.61 -1.62 -8.44
N LEU A 66 13.69 -0.67 -7.51
CA LEU A 66 14.59 0.46 -7.59
C LEU A 66 15.51 0.47 -6.37
N CYS A 67 16.82 0.52 -6.60
CA CYS A 67 17.81 0.62 -5.55
C CYS A 67 18.66 1.89 -5.74
N LEU A 68 18.56 2.80 -4.78
CA LEU A 68 19.49 3.91 -4.67
C LEU A 68 20.87 3.38 -4.27
N ARG A 69 21.90 4.25 -4.33
CA ARG A 69 23.22 3.85 -3.87
C ARG A 69 23.15 3.34 -2.43
N CYS A 70 23.56 2.11 -2.22
CA CYS A 70 23.70 1.45 -0.93
C CYS A 70 25.18 1.24 -0.55
N VAL A 71 25.44 0.89 0.69
CA VAL A 71 26.80 0.65 1.20
C VAL A 71 27.23 -0.78 0.90
N SER A 72 26.31 -1.72 1.02
CA SER A 72 26.58 -3.16 0.88
C SER A 72 26.11 -3.68 -0.47
N ALA A 73 26.92 -4.53 -1.11
CA ALA A 73 26.50 -5.28 -2.29
C ALA A 73 25.36 -6.26 -1.98
N SER A 74 25.25 -6.76 -0.74
CA SER A 74 24.15 -7.62 -0.34
C SER A 74 22.82 -6.87 -0.32
N ASP A 75 22.80 -5.61 0.17
CA ASP A 75 21.60 -4.77 0.14
C ASP A 75 21.11 -4.53 -1.29
N SER A 76 22.04 -4.31 -2.22
CA SER A 76 21.73 -4.21 -3.64
C SER A 76 21.11 -5.50 -4.17
N THR A 77 21.75 -6.63 -3.86
CA THR A 77 21.29 -7.96 -4.32
C THR A 77 19.90 -8.29 -3.77
N ASP A 78 19.63 -7.91 -2.53
CA ASP A 78 18.31 -8.13 -1.90
C ASP A 78 17.18 -7.37 -2.62
N ILE A 79 17.47 -6.24 -3.26
CA ILE A 79 16.46 -5.46 -3.98
C ILE A 79 16.42 -5.82 -5.47
N ILE A 80 17.55 -5.66 -6.18
CA ILE A 80 17.59 -5.74 -7.65
C ILE A 80 18.16 -7.05 -8.18
N GLY A 81 18.65 -7.94 -7.31
CA GLY A 81 19.20 -9.25 -7.66
C GLY A 81 20.70 -9.25 -7.98
N ASP A 82 21.36 -8.09 -7.95
CA ASP A 82 22.81 -7.95 -8.17
C ASP A 82 23.42 -6.80 -7.35
N GLY A 83 24.75 -6.70 -7.32
CA GLY A 83 25.49 -5.73 -6.49
C GLY A 83 25.68 -4.33 -7.10
N ARG A 84 25.12 -4.02 -8.26
CA ARG A 84 25.43 -2.79 -9.04
C ARG A 84 25.13 -1.50 -8.28
N ALA A 85 24.11 -1.46 -7.43
CA ALA A 85 23.76 -0.24 -6.70
C ALA A 85 24.82 0.16 -5.67
N ALA A 86 25.62 -0.78 -5.14
CA ALA A 86 26.72 -0.48 -4.24
C ALA A 86 27.89 0.24 -4.95
N SER A 87 28.04 0.04 -6.26
CA SER A 87 29.08 0.67 -7.08
C SER A 87 28.65 2.02 -7.67
N LEU A 88 27.43 2.49 -7.44
CA LEU A 88 26.98 3.78 -7.95
C LEU A 88 27.81 4.93 -7.36
N PRO A 89 28.07 5.99 -8.16
CA PRO A 89 28.69 7.21 -7.67
C PRO A 89 27.81 7.89 -6.62
N ARG A 90 28.43 8.72 -5.76
CA ARG A 90 27.72 9.50 -4.73
C ARG A 90 27.01 10.72 -5.34
N ILE A 91 26.08 10.47 -6.23
CA ILE A 91 25.24 11.50 -6.86
C ILE A 91 23.83 11.34 -6.32
N PRO A 92 23.25 12.38 -5.70
CA PRO A 92 21.86 12.32 -5.21
C PRO A 92 20.89 11.92 -6.32
N GLY A 93 19.98 10.99 -6.01
CA GLY A 93 19.00 10.48 -6.96
C GLY A 93 19.54 9.50 -8.00
N ARG A 94 20.84 9.12 -7.95
CA ARG A 94 21.36 8.06 -8.80
C ARG A 94 20.88 6.71 -8.28
N ALA A 95 20.27 5.91 -9.16
CA ALA A 95 19.67 4.63 -8.81
C ALA A 95 19.90 3.57 -9.89
N VAL A 96 19.69 2.32 -9.54
CA VAL A 96 19.51 1.21 -10.49
C VAL A 96 18.04 0.82 -10.47
N LEU A 97 17.41 0.81 -11.62
CA LEU A 97 16.10 0.23 -11.86
C LEU A 97 16.31 -1.16 -12.46
N SER A 98 15.69 -2.20 -11.86
CA SER A 98 15.77 -3.56 -12.39
C SER A 98 15.35 -3.59 -13.85
N ASP A 99 16.01 -4.41 -14.65
CA ASP A 99 15.76 -4.62 -16.07
C ASP A 99 15.98 -3.41 -17.01
N VAL A 100 16.20 -2.22 -16.45
CA VAL A 100 16.48 -0.98 -17.20
C VAL A 100 17.96 -0.57 -17.08
N GLY A 101 18.51 -0.61 -15.85
CA GLY A 101 19.87 -0.21 -15.56
C GLY A 101 19.97 1.06 -14.73
N THR A 102 21.07 1.80 -14.87
CA THR A 102 21.31 3.02 -14.09
C THR A 102 20.43 4.17 -14.59
N ILE A 103 19.73 4.80 -13.67
CA ILE A 103 18.85 5.96 -13.93
C ILE A 103 19.23 7.14 -13.03
N GLN A 104 18.73 8.31 -13.40
CA GLN A 104 18.79 9.52 -12.58
C GLN A 104 17.36 9.94 -12.22
N LEU A 105 17.04 9.95 -10.93
CA LEU A 105 15.78 10.47 -10.43
C LEU A 105 15.80 12.00 -10.45
N THR A 106 14.67 12.57 -10.80
CA THR A 106 14.48 14.02 -10.77
C THR A 106 14.34 14.50 -9.33
N TYR A 107 15.01 15.58 -9.00
CA TYR A 107 14.81 16.28 -7.74
C TYR A 107 13.58 17.20 -7.85
N LEU A 108 12.68 17.08 -6.90
CA LEU A 108 11.49 17.91 -6.79
C LEU A 108 11.60 18.81 -5.56
N ALA A 109 11.96 20.10 -5.78
CA ALA A 109 12.19 21.05 -4.71
C ALA A 109 10.88 21.50 -4.03
N ASP A 110 9.81 21.62 -4.79
CA ASP A 110 8.51 22.09 -4.32
C ASP A 110 7.40 21.07 -4.61
N ILE A 111 7.22 20.16 -3.64
CA ILE A 111 6.18 19.13 -3.71
C ILE A 111 4.78 19.77 -3.62
N ALA A 112 4.62 20.83 -2.82
CA ALA A 112 3.33 21.46 -2.59
C ALA A 112 2.74 22.03 -3.87
N SER A 113 3.54 22.75 -4.68
CA SER A 113 3.06 23.29 -5.95
C SER A 113 2.69 22.21 -6.97
N VAL A 114 3.42 21.09 -6.97
CA VAL A 114 3.07 19.94 -7.83
C VAL A 114 1.75 19.32 -7.40
N VAL A 115 1.54 19.12 -6.10
CA VAL A 115 0.27 18.61 -5.55
C VAL A 115 -0.89 19.54 -5.91
N GLN A 116 -0.70 20.88 -5.77
CA GLN A 116 -1.72 21.84 -6.17
C GLN A 116 -2.05 21.75 -7.67
N ARG A 117 -1.05 21.64 -8.52
CA ARG A 117 -1.25 21.49 -9.98
C ARG A 117 -1.95 20.18 -10.32
N CYS A 118 -1.60 19.09 -9.66
CA CYS A 118 -2.27 17.81 -9.83
C CYS A 118 -3.75 17.90 -9.40
N ASN A 119 -4.03 18.51 -8.24
CA ASN A 119 -5.39 18.69 -7.77
C ASN A 119 -6.24 19.61 -8.69
N ALA A 120 -5.61 20.62 -9.31
CA ALA A 120 -6.28 21.48 -10.28
C ALA A 120 -6.57 20.75 -11.60
N ALA A 121 -5.62 19.93 -12.07
CA ALA A 121 -5.78 19.16 -13.30
C ALA A 121 -6.74 17.96 -13.16
N TRP A 122 -6.77 17.36 -11.98
CA TRP A 122 -7.63 16.22 -11.63
C TRP A 122 -8.39 16.53 -10.33
N PRO A 123 -9.46 17.33 -10.40
CA PRO A 123 -10.28 17.62 -9.23
C PRO A 123 -10.83 16.30 -8.67
N ARG A 124 -10.80 16.20 -7.34
CA ARG A 124 -11.35 15.03 -6.63
C ARG A 124 -12.85 14.94 -6.95
N THR A 125 -13.22 14.05 -7.82
CA THR A 125 -14.61 13.64 -8.00
C THR A 125 -14.90 12.63 -6.91
N GLY A 126 -15.65 13.06 -5.88
CA GLY A 126 -16.35 12.32 -4.85
C GLY A 126 -16.05 10.83 -4.68
N THR A 127 -14.81 10.45 -4.44
CA THR A 127 -14.53 9.14 -3.86
C THR A 127 -14.90 9.22 -2.39
N GLU A 128 -15.90 8.48 -1.99
CA GLU A 128 -16.20 8.30 -0.57
C GLU A 128 -14.91 7.83 0.15
N PRO A 129 -14.66 8.31 1.38
CA PRO A 129 -13.53 7.85 2.16
C PRO A 129 -13.59 6.32 2.29
N LEU A 130 -12.49 5.62 2.01
CA LEU A 130 -12.38 4.16 2.17
C LEU A 130 -12.55 3.71 3.62
N TRP A 131 -12.37 4.64 4.55
CA TRP A 131 -12.45 4.41 5.98
C TRP A 131 -13.58 5.25 6.55
N ALA A 132 -14.36 4.64 7.43
CA ALA A 132 -15.26 5.40 8.28
C ALA A 132 -14.45 6.43 9.11
N PRO A 133 -15.03 7.58 9.44
CA PRO A 133 -14.40 8.50 10.38
C PRO A 133 -14.11 7.76 11.70
N PRO A 134 -13.08 8.19 12.46
CA PRO A 134 -12.79 7.59 13.75
C PRO A 134 -14.05 7.64 14.62
N LEU A 135 -14.27 6.58 15.37
CA LEU A 135 -15.37 6.53 16.31
C LEU A 135 -15.23 7.67 17.33
N PRO A 136 -16.31 8.35 17.70
CA PRO A 136 -16.28 9.34 18.78
C PRO A 136 -15.88 8.65 20.09
N GLU A 137 -15.31 9.42 21.04
CA GLU A 137 -14.86 8.90 22.34
C GLU A 137 -15.99 8.22 23.15
N ALA A 138 -17.23 8.59 22.91
CA ALA A 138 -18.42 7.97 23.49
C ALA A 138 -19.50 7.82 22.42
N LEU A 139 -20.14 6.66 22.38
CA LEU A 139 -21.27 6.34 21.51
C LEU A 139 -22.49 6.04 22.39
N SER A 140 -23.60 6.71 22.13
CA SER A 140 -24.89 6.30 22.68
C SER A 140 -25.53 5.23 21.80
N TRP A 141 -26.48 4.47 22.35
CA TRP A 141 -27.26 3.53 21.54
C TRP A 141 -28.08 4.23 20.45
N GLU A 142 -28.50 5.46 20.68
CA GLU A 142 -29.20 6.28 19.68
C GLU A 142 -28.30 6.61 18.50
N ASP A 143 -27.00 6.88 18.73
CA ASP A 143 -26.00 7.11 17.68
C ASP A 143 -25.79 5.86 16.84
N VAL A 144 -25.76 4.67 17.47
CA VAL A 144 -25.62 3.40 16.78
C VAL A 144 -26.82 3.08 15.91
N ASP A 145 -28.03 3.30 16.43
CA ASP A 145 -29.27 3.06 15.69
C ASP A 145 -29.42 4.06 14.52
N ALA A 146 -29.04 5.32 14.71
CA ALA A 146 -29.06 6.33 13.66
C ALA A 146 -28.05 6.06 12.54
N ALA A 147 -26.91 5.44 12.86
CA ALA A 147 -25.85 5.06 11.91
C ALA A 147 -26.13 3.73 11.20
N ALA A 148 -27.08 2.91 11.69
CA ALA A 148 -27.45 1.64 11.10
C ALA A 148 -28.17 1.86 9.77
N GLN A 149 -27.40 1.99 8.68
CA GLN A 149 -27.96 2.01 7.33
C GLN A 149 -28.40 0.58 6.93
N PRO A 150 -29.54 0.43 6.26
CA PRO A 150 -29.90 -0.87 5.69
C PRO A 150 -28.84 -1.31 4.69
N LEU A 151 -28.35 -2.55 4.84
CA LEU A 151 -27.43 -3.16 3.89
C LEU A 151 -28.06 -3.15 2.48
N PRO A 152 -27.31 -2.82 1.43
CA PRO A 152 -27.83 -2.85 0.07
C PRO A 152 -28.34 -4.25 -0.31
N ASP A 153 -29.42 -4.30 -1.08
CA ASP A 153 -30.25 -5.50 -1.40
C ASP A 153 -29.52 -6.72 -2.01
N HIS A 154 -28.25 -6.60 -2.38
CA HIS A 154 -27.52 -7.78 -2.88
C HIS A 154 -27.09 -8.77 -1.77
N ALA A 155 -27.36 -8.45 -0.50
CA ALA A 155 -27.17 -9.37 0.63
C ALA A 155 -28.39 -10.31 0.87
N ALA A 156 -29.45 -10.21 0.07
CA ALA A 156 -30.68 -10.99 0.26
C ALA A 156 -30.59 -12.48 -0.16
N GLN A 157 -29.43 -12.95 -0.66
CA GLN A 157 -29.25 -14.36 -1.07
C GLN A 157 -28.58 -15.26 -0.02
N GLY A 158 -28.41 -14.80 1.21
CA GLY A 158 -27.77 -15.56 2.28
C GLY A 158 -28.45 -15.41 3.62
N ASN A 159 -29.78 -15.57 3.67
CA ASN A 159 -30.58 -15.28 4.87
C ASN A 159 -30.44 -16.32 6.02
N GLU A 160 -29.72 -17.44 5.82
CA GLU A 160 -29.54 -18.45 6.88
C GLU A 160 -28.36 -18.17 7.82
N ALA A 161 -27.45 -17.26 7.46
CA ALA A 161 -26.30 -16.93 8.30
C ALA A 161 -26.54 -15.77 9.28
N ARG A 162 -27.67 -15.07 9.18
CA ARG A 162 -27.96 -13.88 9.98
C ARG A 162 -28.47 -14.19 11.39
N ASP A 163 -29.07 -15.35 11.59
CA ASP A 163 -29.62 -15.76 12.89
C ASP A 163 -28.59 -16.39 13.84
N ALA A 164 -27.35 -16.62 13.37
CA ALA A 164 -26.30 -17.29 14.12
C ALA A 164 -25.27 -16.35 14.77
N LEU A 165 -25.34 -15.04 14.57
CA LEU A 165 -24.43 -14.11 15.23
C LEU A 165 -25.02 -13.62 16.56
N PRO A 166 -24.41 -13.96 17.71
CA PRO A 166 -24.86 -13.46 18.99
C PRO A 166 -24.70 -11.93 19.02
N ARG A 167 -25.74 -11.21 19.45
CA ARG A 167 -25.77 -9.76 19.68
C ARG A 167 -24.74 -9.23 20.68
N ALA A 168 -23.79 -10.06 21.12
CA ALA A 168 -22.80 -9.79 22.16
C ALA A 168 -21.37 -9.58 21.65
N ALA A 169 -21.16 -9.22 20.38
CA ALA A 169 -19.82 -8.96 19.83
C ALA A 169 -19.59 -7.47 19.54
N VAL A 170 -20.11 -6.57 20.37
CA VAL A 170 -19.68 -5.17 20.44
C VAL A 170 -19.19 -4.92 21.85
N ALA A 171 -17.98 -5.37 22.14
CA ALA A 171 -17.21 -4.90 23.28
C ALA A 171 -15.75 -4.85 22.89
N LEU A 172 -15.25 -3.58 22.73
CA LEU A 172 -13.87 -3.11 22.80
C LEU A 172 -12.85 -3.76 21.84
#